data_a33188fed4dfcdc0ff8d773a8d9da0e6
#
_entry.id   a33188fed4dfcdc0ff8d773a8d9da0e6
#
_cell.length_a   1.000
_cell.length_b   1.000
_cell.length_c   1.000
_cell.angle_alpha   90.00
_cell.angle_beta   90.00
_cell.angle_gamma   90.00
#
_symmetry.space_group_name_H-M   'P 1'
#
loop_
_entity.id
_entity.type
_entity.pdbx_description
1 polymer ?
#
loop_
_entity_poly.entity_id
_entity_poly.type
_entity_poly.pdbx_seq_one_letter_code
_entity_poly.pdbx_strand_id
1 'polypeptide(L)'
;MKTRKKTCLCLCLALLLCLVSCGKPASPGEESGSSVTTQGVSSDAQGLTLADGLSITEVFSYAGPYVEDGSGDPCENICAVRLRNDTAEHYQYLEFEIETENGVYAFSASTLFAGAQMTVLSKNKDAYTGAGVRSAKLVTLAPFTKTPTVHTDTLEITYTDGFINVKNLTNGMLMNVYVYFKEMDDFGYLGGITYRTGFGDILAGDTVQSGAANIHKDTSRVVFADYSE
;
A
#
# COMPACT_ATOMS: atom_id res chain seq x y z
N MET A 1 -47.73 -18.83 -43.81
CA MET A 1 -48.25 -17.61 -44.50
C MET A 1 -47.15 -16.56 -44.47
N LYS A 2 -46.60 -16.28 -45.65
CA LYS A 2 -46.03 -15.07 -46.25
C LYS A 2 -45.10 -14.20 -45.40
N THR A 3 -43.77 -14.34 -45.58
CA THR A 3 -42.84 -13.47 -46.36
C THR A 3 -43.01 -11.97 -46.21
N ARG A 4 -41.96 -11.25 -45.81
CA ARG A 4 -41.32 -10.21 -46.64
C ARG A 4 -39.97 -9.74 -46.11
N LYS A 5 -38.95 -9.98 -46.95
CA LYS A 5 -37.63 -9.34 -46.96
C LYS A 5 -37.79 -7.87 -47.35
N LYS A 6 -36.97 -6.96 -46.80
CA LYS A 6 -36.57 -5.75 -47.50
C LYS A 6 -35.10 -5.45 -47.19
N THR A 7 -34.33 -5.69 -48.19
CA THR A 7 -32.98 -5.20 -48.47
C THR A 7 -33.05 -3.69 -48.76
N CYS A 8 -32.16 -2.91 -48.22
CA CYS A 8 -31.82 -1.61 -48.76
C CYS A 8 -30.32 -1.41 -48.74
N LEU A 9 -29.79 -1.48 -49.96
CA LEU A 9 -28.44 -1.20 -50.37
C LEU A 9 -28.37 0.30 -50.69
N CYS A 10 -27.42 1.05 -50.13
CA CYS A 10 -27.01 2.34 -50.65
C CYS A 10 -25.51 2.48 -50.62
N LEU A 11 -25.02 2.56 -51.81
CA LEU A 11 -23.66 2.77 -52.30
C LEU A 11 -23.45 4.26 -52.56
N CYS A 12 -22.34 4.87 -52.09
CA CYS A 12 -21.71 6.07 -52.64
C CYS A 12 -20.31 6.18 -52.02
N LEU A 13 -19.29 5.84 -52.66
CA LEU A 13 -18.45 6.41 -53.71
C LEU A 13 -17.65 7.64 -53.25
N ALA A 14 -16.37 7.38 -53.02
CA ALA A 14 -15.13 8.09 -53.28
C ALA A 14 -15.05 9.63 -53.15
N LEU A 15 -14.02 10.07 -52.44
CA LEU A 15 -13.08 11.07 -52.96
C LEU A 15 -11.71 10.94 -52.28
N LEU A 16 -10.69 10.58 -53.09
CA LEU A 16 -9.25 10.66 -52.78
C LEU A 16 -8.84 12.11 -52.68
N LEU A 17 -8.10 12.46 -51.64
CA LEU A 17 -7.14 13.56 -51.69
C LEU A 17 -5.90 13.16 -50.87
N CYS A 18 -4.83 12.84 -51.58
CA CYS A 18 -3.48 12.67 -51.08
C CYS A 18 -2.92 14.01 -50.62
N LEU A 19 -2.50 14.10 -49.39
CA LEU A 19 -1.45 15.04 -48.97
C LEU A 19 -0.38 14.24 -48.23
N VAL A 20 0.75 14.11 -48.92
CA VAL A 20 2.02 13.62 -48.37
C VAL A 20 2.53 14.65 -47.39
N SER A 21 2.64 14.28 -46.12
CA SER A 21 3.44 14.99 -45.14
C SER A 21 4.37 14.00 -44.46
N CYS A 22 5.66 14.17 -44.69
CA CYS A 22 6.71 13.47 -43.98
C CYS A 22 6.65 13.82 -42.50
N GLY A 23 6.31 12.84 -41.66
CA GLY A 23 6.38 12.92 -40.20
C GLY A 23 7.11 11.69 -39.66
N LYS A 24 8.14 11.93 -38.86
CA LYS A 24 8.99 10.98 -38.11
C LYS A 24 8.24 9.80 -37.52
N PRO A 25 8.87 8.62 -37.43
CA PRO A 25 8.29 7.51 -36.69
C PRO A 25 8.18 7.83 -35.19
N ALA A 26 6.96 7.74 -34.67
CA ALA A 26 6.69 7.80 -33.24
C ALA A 26 7.24 6.53 -32.57
N SER A 27 8.03 6.73 -31.54
CA SER A 27 8.40 5.68 -30.57
C SER A 27 7.16 5.08 -29.91
N PRO A 28 7.20 3.77 -29.54
CA PRO A 28 6.13 3.14 -28.78
C PRO A 28 5.99 3.79 -27.41
N GLY A 29 4.74 3.93 -26.96
CA GLY A 29 4.32 4.65 -25.77
C GLY A 29 5.09 4.27 -24.52
N GLU A 30 5.50 5.30 -23.79
CA GLU A 30 5.87 5.22 -22.39
C GLU A 30 4.61 4.87 -21.60
N GLU A 31 4.63 3.72 -20.97
CA GLU A 31 3.72 3.42 -19.88
C GLU A 31 3.94 4.48 -18.79
N SER A 32 2.88 5.21 -18.48
CA SER A 32 2.83 6.17 -17.39
C SER A 32 2.90 5.39 -16.07
N GLY A 33 4.11 5.03 -15.66
CA GLY A 33 4.38 4.70 -14.29
C GLY A 33 4.12 5.95 -13.44
N SER A 34 3.14 5.90 -12.55
CA SER A 34 2.88 6.94 -11.56
C SER A 34 4.08 7.02 -10.63
N SER A 35 5.06 7.84 -11.00
CA SER A 35 6.19 8.13 -10.13
C SER A 35 5.68 9.02 -8.99
N VAL A 36 5.72 8.51 -7.77
CA VAL A 36 5.53 9.29 -6.55
C VAL A 36 6.59 10.40 -6.54
N THR A 37 6.18 11.61 -6.84
CA THR A 37 7.09 12.76 -6.79
C THR A 37 7.17 13.25 -5.36
N THR A 38 8.14 12.74 -4.61
CA THR A 38 8.47 13.26 -3.27
C THR A 38 9.16 14.59 -3.44
N GLN A 39 8.45 15.70 -3.32
CA GLN A 39 9.09 17.00 -3.17
C GLN A 39 9.55 17.14 -1.72
N GLY A 40 10.76 16.67 -1.44
CA GLY A 40 11.39 16.82 -0.15
C GLY A 40 11.77 18.29 0.10
N VAL A 41 11.01 18.99 0.94
CA VAL A 41 11.52 20.13 1.67
C VAL A 41 12.18 19.55 2.91
N SER A 42 13.46 19.21 2.81
CA SER A 42 14.29 18.80 3.93
C SER A 42 14.42 19.99 4.90
N SER A 43 13.69 19.96 6.00
CA SER A 43 14.17 20.64 7.20
C SER A 43 15.21 19.71 7.83
N ASP A 44 16.36 20.25 8.28
CA ASP A 44 17.45 19.54 8.97
C ASP A 44 16.93 18.86 10.25
N ALA A 45 16.16 17.80 10.10
CA ALA A 45 15.65 17.00 11.20
C ALA A 45 16.76 16.03 11.63
N GLN A 46 17.53 16.40 12.63
CA GLN A 46 18.09 15.40 13.53
C GLN A 46 16.95 14.49 13.94
N GLY A 47 17.06 13.16 13.72
CA GLY A 47 16.00 12.20 13.91
C GLY A 47 15.27 12.39 15.25
N LEU A 48 13.95 12.50 15.19
CA LEU A 48 13.11 12.66 16.39
C LEU A 48 12.95 11.30 17.06
N THR A 49 13.38 11.16 18.29
CA THR A 49 13.22 9.92 19.05
C THR A 49 11.81 9.85 19.65
N LEU A 50 11.08 8.78 19.34
CA LEU A 50 9.78 8.45 19.96
C LEU A 50 9.96 7.58 21.19
N ALA A 51 10.86 6.60 21.11
CA ALA A 51 11.28 5.73 22.20
C ALA A 51 12.70 5.20 21.87
N ASP A 52 13.32 4.47 22.80
CA ASP A 52 14.63 3.88 22.56
C ASP A 52 14.58 2.95 21.32
N GLY A 53 15.41 3.27 20.33
CA GLY A 53 15.45 2.56 19.03
C GLY A 53 14.24 2.77 18.11
N LEU A 54 13.29 3.65 18.46
CA LEU A 54 12.15 4.02 17.60
C LEU A 54 12.21 5.50 17.27
N SER A 55 12.37 5.84 15.99
CA SER A 55 12.65 7.22 15.57
C SER A 55 11.90 7.62 14.29
N ILE A 56 11.65 8.92 14.18
CA ILE A 56 11.22 9.57 12.96
C ILE A 56 12.48 10.15 12.30
N THR A 57 12.81 9.66 11.12
CA THR A 57 14.02 10.08 10.39
C THR A 57 13.77 11.25 9.45
N GLU A 58 12.50 11.48 9.06
CA GLU A 58 12.11 12.55 8.16
C GLU A 58 10.66 12.95 8.41
N VAL A 59 10.34 14.25 8.25
CA VAL A 59 8.98 14.81 8.20
C VAL A 59 8.87 15.60 6.90
N PHE A 60 7.90 15.27 6.05
CA PHE A 60 7.81 15.84 4.70
C PHE A 60 6.37 16.00 4.22
N SER A 61 6.22 16.75 3.13
CA SER A 61 4.95 16.88 2.41
C SER A 61 4.81 15.73 1.42
N TYR A 62 3.74 14.95 1.53
CA TYR A 62 3.45 13.80 0.69
C TYR A 62 2.41 14.14 -0.37
N ALA A 63 2.61 13.62 -1.57
CA ALA A 63 1.62 13.58 -2.64
C ALA A 63 1.59 12.16 -3.24
N GLY A 64 0.40 11.61 -3.39
CA GLY A 64 0.20 10.24 -3.87
C GLY A 64 -1.11 9.63 -3.39
N PRO A 65 -1.25 8.30 -3.42
CA PRO A 65 -2.44 7.63 -2.88
C PRO A 65 -2.50 7.77 -1.35
N TYR A 66 -3.67 8.14 -0.83
CA TYR A 66 -3.90 8.15 0.61
C TYR A 66 -4.30 6.75 1.08
N VAL A 67 -3.40 6.06 1.73
CA VAL A 67 -3.56 4.65 2.08
C VAL A 67 -4.12 4.41 3.48
N GLU A 68 -4.08 5.41 4.38
CA GLU A 68 -4.44 5.21 5.79
C GLU A 68 -5.92 4.87 6.04
N ASP A 69 -6.81 5.21 5.11
CA ASP A 69 -8.22 4.84 5.15
C ASP A 69 -8.58 3.68 4.19
N GLY A 70 -7.58 3.16 3.48
CA GLY A 70 -7.74 2.07 2.51
C GLY A 70 -8.39 2.49 1.19
N SER A 71 -8.63 3.78 0.95
CA SER A 71 -9.26 4.27 -0.29
C SER A 71 -8.30 4.30 -1.46
N GLY A 72 -7.01 4.63 -1.21
CA GLY A 72 -6.06 4.91 -2.26
C GLY A 72 -6.37 6.20 -3.06
N ASP A 73 -7.26 7.05 -2.55
CA ASP A 73 -7.62 8.30 -3.20
C ASP A 73 -6.41 9.24 -3.32
N PRO A 74 -6.25 9.95 -4.43
CA PRO A 74 -5.15 10.91 -4.57
C PRO A 74 -5.20 11.99 -3.48
N CYS A 75 -4.05 12.29 -2.88
CA CYS A 75 -3.89 13.40 -1.95
C CYS A 75 -2.63 14.20 -2.26
N GLU A 76 -2.60 15.43 -1.82
CA GLU A 76 -1.48 16.35 -1.99
C GLU A 76 -1.23 17.12 -0.70
N ASN A 77 0.05 17.44 -0.47
CA ASN A 77 0.51 18.26 0.66
C ASN A 77 0.14 17.69 2.05
N ILE A 78 -0.02 16.37 2.17
CA ILE A 78 -0.31 15.71 3.45
C ILE A 78 0.98 15.61 4.27
N CYS A 79 0.88 15.84 5.60
CA CYS A 79 2.01 15.57 6.48
C CYS A 79 2.32 14.08 6.51
N ALA A 80 3.55 13.73 6.20
CA ALA A 80 4.05 12.37 6.24
C ALA A 80 5.38 12.28 7.00
N VAL A 81 5.65 11.11 7.53
CA VAL A 81 6.89 10.82 8.25
C VAL A 81 7.52 9.53 7.77
N ARG A 82 8.84 9.43 7.88
CA ARG A 82 9.57 8.18 7.83
C ARG A 82 9.85 7.70 9.22
N LEU A 83 9.18 6.62 9.58
CA LEU A 83 9.31 5.94 10.86
C LEU A 83 10.30 4.79 10.72
N ARG A 84 11.23 4.66 11.68
CA ARG A 84 12.22 3.59 11.71
C ARG A 84 12.20 2.89 13.06
N ASN A 85 12.27 1.56 13.01
CA ASN A 85 12.38 0.69 14.18
C ASN A 85 13.75 0.00 14.18
N ASP A 86 14.68 0.49 14.98
CA ASP A 86 16.00 -0.09 15.18
C ASP A 86 16.05 -1.05 16.39
N THR A 87 14.90 -1.35 17.01
CA THR A 87 14.81 -2.32 18.11
C THR A 87 14.77 -3.76 17.58
N ALA A 88 14.94 -4.73 18.48
CA ALA A 88 14.71 -6.14 18.20
C ALA A 88 13.21 -6.54 18.27
N GLU A 89 12.34 -5.63 18.70
CA GLU A 89 10.92 -5.89 18.91
C GLU A 89 10.09 -5.63 17.64
N HIS A 90 9.03 -6.44 17.46
CA HIS A 90 8.00 -6.19 16.46
C HIS A 90 6.82 -5.50 17.13
N TYR A 91 6.37 -4.37 16.59
CA TYR A 91 5.24 -3.63 17.12
C TYR A 91 3.96 -3.93 16.32
N GLN A 92 2.93 -4.39 17.02
CA GLN A 92 1.61 -4.62 16.44
C GLN A 92 0.91 -3.30 16.12
N TYR A 93 1.06 -2.32 17.01
CA TYR A 93 0.42 -1.03 16.87
C TYR A 93 1.19 0.06 17.61
N LEU A 94 1.23 1.26 17.02
CA LEU A 94 1.70 2.46 17.69
C LEU A 94 0.91 3.69 17.22
N GLU A 95 0.79 4.66 18.12
CA GLU A 95 0.29 6.01 17.85
C GLU A 95 1.28 7.04 18.35
N PHE A 96 1.45 8.10 17.59
CA PHE A 96 2.31 9.21 17.95
C PHE A 96 1.81 10.52 17.36
N GLU A 97 2.30 11.62 17.89
CA GLU A 97 2.00 12.98 17.49
C GLU A 97 3.30 13.71 17.17
N ILE A 98 3.26 14.62 16.21
CA ILE A 98 4.30 15.60 15.92
C ILE A 98 3.73 16.98 16.11
N GLU A 99 4.37 17.78 16.94
CA GLU A 99 4.08 19.20 17.09
C GLU A 99 4.98 20.01 16.15
N THR A 100 4.37 20.88 15.37
CA THR A 100 5.03 21.81 14.47
C THR A 100 4.66 23.23 14.83
N GLU A 101 5.22 24.21 14.12
CA GLU A 101 4.79 25.61 14.28
C GLU A 101 3.34 25.86 13.87
N ASN A 102 2.78 25.01 12.99
CA ASN A 102 1.43 25.17 12.45
C ASN A 102 0.38 24.29 13.13
N GLY A 103 0.75 23.44 14.07
CA GLY A 103 -0.17 22.58 14.79
C GLY A 103 0.38 21.20 15.09
N VAL A 104 -0.53 20.29 15.50
CA VAL A 104 -0.21 18.92 15.87
C VAL A 104 -0.75 17.97 14.80
N TYR A 105 0.10 17.08 14.32
CA TYR A 105 -0.25 16.02 13.37
C TYR A 105 -0.24 14.67 14.10
N ALA A 106 -1.32 13.92 13.98
CA ALA A 106 -1.46 12.61 14.60
C ALA A 106 -1.25 11.49 13.58
N PHE A 107 -0.54 10.44 14.00
CA PHE A 107 -0.18 9.28 13.19
C PHE A 107 -0.53 7.98 13.90
N SER A 108 -0.80 6.93 13.13
CA SER A 108 -0.83 5.57 13.65
C SER A 108 -0.16 4.61 12.67
N ALA A 109 0.48 3.60 13.21
CA ALA A 109 1.05 2.53 12.40
C ALA A 109 0.76 1.18 13.03
N SER A 110 0.47 0.20 12.20
CA SER A 110 0.32 -1.20 12.55
C SER A 110 1.40 -2.03 11.87
N THR A 111 1.83 -3.12 12.51
CA THR A 111 2.81 -4.06 11.96
C THR A 111 4.12 -3.39 11.54
N LEU A 112 4.83 -2.84 12.51
CA LEU A 112 6.18 -2.33 12.32
C LEU A 112 7.21 -3.36 12.81
N PHE A 113 7.87 -4.04 11.89
CA PHE A 113 8.85 -5.08 12.23
C PHE A 113 10.17 -4.50 12.76
N ALA A 114 10.91 -5.32 13.49
CA ALA A 114 12.29 -5.05 13.89
C ALA A 114 13.14 -4.75 12.64
N GLY A 115 13.93 -3.68 12.68
CA GLY A 115 14.79 -3.23 11.58
C GLY A 115 14.05 -2.61 10.38
N ALA A 116 12.71 -2.50 10.41
CA ALA A 116 11.93 -1.98 9.30
C ALA A 116 11.81 -0.45 9.29
N GLN A 117 11.53 0.08 8.10
CA GLN A 117 11.16 1.46 7.86
C GLN A 117 9.77 1.53 7.23
N MET A 118 9.08 2.66 7.47
CA MET A 118 7.71 2.87 7.04
C MET A 118 7.46 4.35 6.77
N THR A 119 6.80 4.66 5.67
CA THR A 119 6.19 5.98 5.42
C THR A 119 4.80 5.98 6.03
N VAL A 120 4.53 6.87 6.99
CA VAL A 120 3.22 6.99 7.66
C VAL A 120 2.63 8.36 7.33
N LEU A 121 1.35 8.38 6.91
CA LEU A 121 0.63 9.61 6.60
C LEU A 121 -0.18 10.09 7.79
N SER A 122 -0.38 11.41 7.91
CA SER A 122 -1.21 11.96 9.00
C SER A 122 -2.67 11.51 8.87
N LYS A 123 -3.32 11.19 10.00
CA LYS A 123 -4.69 10.66 10.07
C LYS A 123 -5.75 11.60 9.49
N ASN A 124 -5.54 12.91 9.60
CA ASN A 124 -6.57 13.91 9.30
C ASN A 124 -6.46 14.51 7.90
N LYS A 125 -5.52 14.05 7.07
CA LYS A 125 -5.22 14.65 5.76
C LYS A 125 -4.87 16.15 5.85
N ASP A 126 -4.35 16.58 7.00
CA ASP A 126 -4.00 17.98 7.21
C ASP A 126 -2.80 18.39 6.35
N ALA A 127 -2.90 19.57 5.73
CA ALA A 127 -1.87 20.08 4.86
C ALA A 127 -0.59 20.39 5.63
N TYR A 128 0.55 19.98 5.08
CA TYR A 128 1.87 20.27 5.61
C TYR A 128 2.68 21.14 4.64
N THR A 129 3.04 22.33 5.10
CA THR A 129 3.73 23.34 4.28
C THR A 129 5.23 23.44 4.59
N GLY A 130 5.82 22.42 5.22
CA GLY A 130 7.24 22.45 5.58
C GLY A 130 7.53 23.21 6.89
N ALA A 131 6.56 23.33 7.80
CA ALA A 131 6.75 23.97 9.09
C ALA A 131 7.79 23.23 9.94
N GLY A 132 8.60 23.99 10.68
CA GLY A 132 9.59 23.42 11.60
C GLY A 132 8.95 22.49 12.63
N VAL A 133 9.56 21.33 12.85
CA VAL A 133 9.12 20.38 13.89
C VAL A 133 9.70 20.79 15.22
N ARG A 134 8.85 20.87 16.26
CA ARG A 134 9.22 21.23 17.62
C ARG A 134 9.43 20.02 18.52
N SER A 135 8.53 19.04 18.42
CA SER A 135 8.60 17.84 19.25
C SER A 135 7.86 16.67 18.60
N ALA A 136 8.17 15.46 19.05
CA ALA A 136 7.42 14.26 18.77
C ALA A 136 7.07 13.55 20.09
N LYS A 137 5.88 12.95 20.17
CA LYS A 137 5.39 12.28 21.35
C LYS A 137 4.78 10.93 20.98
N LEU A 138 5.27 9.86 21.60
CA LEU A 138 4.65 8.55 21.55
C LEU A 138 3.39 8.55 22.45
N VAL A 139 2.25 8.15 21.90
CA VAL A 139 0.95 8.08 22.61
C VAL A 139 0.66 6.64 23.04
N THR A 140 0.84 5.69 22.11
CA THR A 140 0.58 4.27 22.35
C THR A 140 1.68 3.44 21.71
N LEU A 141 2.10 2.36 22.36
CA LEU A 141 3.02 1.37 21.82
C LEU A 141 2.59 -0.02 22.30
N ALA A 142 2.27 -0.91 21.36
CA ALA A 142 1.87 -2.27 21.63
C ALA A 142 2.76 -3.25 20.84
N PRO A 143 3.63 -4.03 21.48
CA PRO A 143 4.39 -5.07 20.81
C PRO A 143 3.49 -6.26 20.41
N PHE A 144 3.93 -7.06 19.45
CA PHE A 144 3.34 -8.36 19.21
C PHE A 144 3.60 -9.30 20.40
N THR A 145 2.59 -10.06 20.79
CA THR A 145 2.74 -11.08 21.85
C THR A 145 3.42 -12.36 21.36
N LYS A 146 3.39 -12.59 20.04
CA LYS A 146 4.08 -13.67 19.34
C LYS A 146 4.75 -13.10 18.10
N THR A 147 5.90 -13.61 17.71
CA THR A 147 6.58 -13.19 16.48
C THR A 147 5.68 -13.46 15.27
N PRO A 148 5.28 -12.43 14.52
CA PRO A 148 4.49 -12.62 13.32
C PRO A 148 5.30 -13.30 12.21
N THR A 149 4.71 -14.32 11.56
CA THR A 149 5.37 -15.09 10.50
C THR A 149 4.43 -15.31 9.31
N VAL A 150 4.97 -15.58 8.13
CA VAL A 150 4.18 -15.94 6.94
C VAL A 150 3.79 -17.42 6.93
N HIS A 151 4.39 -18.24 7.81
CA HIS A 151 4.13 -19.68 7.92
C HIS A 151 4.37 -20.44 6.60
N THR A 152 5.49 -20.19 5.93
CA THR A 152 5.81 -20.79 4.62
C THR A 152 6.01 -22.29 4.62
N ASP A 153 6.12 -22.89 5.78
CA ASP A 153 6.14 -24.36 6.02
C ASP A 153 4.75 -24.99 6.01
N THR A 154 3.71 -24.21 6.31
CA THR A 154 2.31 -24.67 6.40
C THR A 154 1.38 -24.01 5.38
N LEU A 155 1.75 -22.87 4.86
CA LEU A 155 0.98 -22.09 3.87
C LEU A 155 1.83 -21.76 2.63
N GLU A 156 1.28 -22.00 1.45
CA GLU A 156 1.76 -21.42 0.20
C GLU A 156 0.84 -20.25 -0.15
N ILE A 157 1.38 -19.02 -0.12
CA ILE A 157 0.63 -17.79 -0.38
C ILE A 157 1.13 -17.19 -1.69
N THR A 158 0.23 -17.01 -2.65
CA THR A 158 0.50 -16.32 -3.92
C THR A 158 -0.54 -15.23 -4.13
N TYR A 159 -0.19 -14.16 -4.84
CA TYR A 159 -1.13 -13.08 -5.09
C TYR A 159 -0.90 -12.43 -6.46
N THR A 160 -1.97 -11.84 -6.94
CA THR A 160 -2.05 -11.00 -8.14
C THR A 160 -2.81 -9.73 -7.78
N ASP A 161 -3.02 -8.81 -8.73
CA ASP A 161 -3.82 -7.62 -8.47
C ASP A 161 -5.25 -8.00 -8.06
N GLY A 162 -5.63 -7.57 -6.86
CA GLY A 162 -6.98 -7.77 -6.30
C GLY A 162 -7.28 -9.15 -5.73
N PHE A 163 -6.34 -10.13 -5.75
CA PHE A 163 -6.61 -11.49 -5.26
C PHE A 163 -5.41 -12.11 -4.55
N ILE A 164 -5.71 -12.87 -3.50
CA ILE A 164 -4.74 -13.73 -2.79
C ILE A 164 -5.22 -15.18 -2.88
N ASN A 165 -4.30 -16.10 -3.16
CA ASN A 165 -4.51 -17.53 -3.07
C ASN A 165 -3.71 -18.10 -1.89
N VAL A 166 -4.34 -18.92 -1.08
CA VAL A 166 -3.70 -19.62 0.03
C VAL A 166 -3.93 -21.11 -0.12
N LYS A 167 -2.84 -21.88 -0.13
CA LYS A 167 -2.88 -23.34 -0.12
C LYS A 167 -2.41 -23.84 1.24
N ASN A 168 -3.18 -24.75 1.83
CA ASN A 168 -2.82 -25.48 3.03
C ASN A 168 -1.85 -26.62 2.67
N LEU A 169 -0.62 -26.54 3.15
CA LEU A 169 0.43 -27.55 2.91
C LEU A 169 0.44 -28.65 3.99
N THR A 170 -0.40 -28.53 5.03
CA THR A 170 -0.47 -29.51 6.12
C THR A 170 -1.37 -30.69 5.79
N ASN A 171 -1.36 -31.72 6.65
CA ASN A 171 -2.25 -32.86 6.56
C ASN A 171 -3.57 -32.69 7.34
N GLY A 172 -3.77 -31.54 8.00
CA GLY A 172 -4.94 -31.19 8.79
C GLY A 172 -5.67 -29.97 8.23
N MET A 173 -6.84 -29.69 8.74
CA MET A 173 -7.60 -28.46 8.44
C MET A 173 -6.98 -27.29 9.22
N LEU A 174 -6.79 -26.16 8.55
CA LEU A 174 -6.45 -24.89 9.18
C LEU A 174 -7.71 -24.04 9.29
N MET A 175 -8.01 -23.51 10.48
CA MET A 175 -9.23 -22.77 10.77
C MET A 175 -8.94 -21.27 10.84
N ASN A 176 -9.91 -20.46 10.40
CA ASN A 176 -9.86 -18.99 10.50
C ASN A 176 -8.57 -18.41 9.91
N VAL A 177 -8.20 -18.82 8.70
CA VAL A 177 -6.98 -18.36 8.05
C VAL A 177 -7.12 -16.90 7.63
N TYR A 178 -6.16 -16.06 8.02
CA TYR A 178 -6.04 -14.67 7.64
C TYR A 178 -4.66 -14.39 7.07
N VAL A 179 -4.61 -13.57 6.02
CA VAL A 179 -3.36 -13.05 5.45
C VAL A 179 -3.32 -11.54 5.61
N TYR A 180 -2.19 -11.04 6.09
CA TYR A 180 -1.94 -9.62 6.31
C TYR A 180 -0.90 -9.12 5.32
N PHE A 181 -1.14 -7.95 4.74
CA PHE A 181 -0.26 -7.37 3.74
C PHE A 181 -0.22 -5.84 3.84
N LYS A 182 0.82 -5.24 3.28
CA LYS A 182 1.04 -3.79 3.22
C LYS A 182 1.46 -3.40 1.82
N GLU A 183 1.21 -2.15 1.48
CA GLU A 183 1.84 -1.52 0.32
C GLU A 183 3.30 -1.18 0.61
N MET A 184 4.08 -1.03 -0.46
CA MET A 184 5.51 -0.72 -0.42
C MET A 184 5.77 0.54 -1.23
N ASP A 185 6.73 1.35 -0.78
CA ASP A 185 7.36 2.40 -1.54
C ASP A 185 8.88 2.14 -1.65
N ASP A 186 9.62 3.08 -2.22
CA ASP A 186 11.08 2.97 -2.39
C ASP A 186 11.85 2.94 -1.04
N PHE A 187 11.19 3.28 0.06
CA PHE A 187 11.81 3.37 1.40
C PHE A 187 11.42 2.21 2.32
N GLY A 188 10.38 1.46 1.99
CA GLY A 188 9.90 0.37 2.81
C GLY A 188 8.39 0.17 2.72
N TYR A 189 7.70 0.08 3.85
CA TYR A 189 6.25 0.01 3.86
C TYR A 189 5.62 1.39 3.65
N LEU A 190 4.60 1.46 2.79
CA LEU A 190 3.78 2.65 2.57
C LEU A 190 2.50 2.57 3.41
N GLY A 191 2.27 3.62 4.20
CA GLY A 191 1.14 3.74 5.10
C GLY A 191 1.31 3.01 6.44
N GLY A 192 0.70 3.57 7.46
CA GLY A 192 0.59 2.95 8.78
C GLY A 192 -0.37 1.76 8.79
N ILE A 193 -1.29 1.68 7.82
CA ILE A 193 -2.30 0.63 7.72
C ILE A 193 -1.69 -0.74 7.40
N THR A 194 -2.28 -1.80 7.94
CA THR A 194 -2.05 -3.19 7.51
C THR A 194 -3.39 -3.76 7.06
N TYR A 195 -3.45 -4.17 5.81
CA TYR A 195 -4.63 -4.80 5.23
C TYR A 195 -4.74 -6.26 5.67
N ARG A 196 -5.96 -6.77 5.72
CA ARG A 196 -6.24 -8.17 6.09
C ARG A 196 -7.30 -8.77 5.17
N THR A 197 -7.07 -10.00 4.72
CA THR A 197 -8.05 -10.81 3.97
C THR A 197 -8.24 -12.15 4.66
N GLY A 198 -9.50 -12.57 4.85
CA GLY A 198 -9.87 -13.85 5.44
C GLY A 198 -10.18 -14.91 4.39
N PHE A 199 -9.85 -16.16 4.70
CA PHE A 199 -10.06 -17.33 3.84
C PHE A 199 -11.01 -18.37 4.49
N GLY A 200 -11.39 -18.16 5.76
CA GLY A 200 -12.12 -19.16 6.54
C GLY A 200 -11.28 -20.40 6.82
N ASP A 201 -11.93 -21.56 6.81
CA ASP A 201 -11.27 -22.84 7.06
C ASP A 201 -10.77 -23.43 5.74
N ILE A 202 -9.54 -23.95 5.72
CA ILE A 202 -8.91 -24.55 4.54
C ILE A 202 -8.56 -26.00 4.85
N LEU A 203 -9.17 -26.94 4.11
CA LEU A 203 -8.88 -28.37 4.28
C LEU A 203 -7.44 -28.71 3.84
N ALA A 204 -6.95 -29.85 4.31
CA ALA A 204 -5.63 -30.36 3.97
C ALA A 204 -5.40 -30.42 2.45
N GLY A 205 -4.37 -29.76 1.95
CA GLY A 205 -3.99 -29.74 0.54
C GLY A 205 -4.84 -28.82 -0.35
N ASP A 206 -5.94 -28.26 0.16
CA ASP A 206 -6.81 -27.36 -0.62
C ASP A 206 -6.18 -25.98 -0.83
N THR A 207 -6.64 -25.32 -1.90
CA THR A 207 -6.31 -23.94 -2.23
C THR A 207 -7.59 -23.11 -2.25
N VAL A 208 -7.60 -22.00 -1.52
CA VAL A 208 -8.70 -21.03 -1.48
C VAL A 208 -8.23 -19.67 -2.00
N GLN A 209 -9.05 -19.05 -2.86
CA GLN A 209 -8.84 -17.68 -3.33
C GLN A 209 -9.79 -16.74 -2.62
N SER A 210 -9.28 -15.55 -2.26
CA SER A 210 -10.08 -14.46 -1.70
C SER A 210 -9.75 -13.12 -2.36
N GLY A 211 -10.75 -12.25 -2.48
CA GLY A 211 -10.56 -10.88 -2.95
C GLY A 211 -9.81 -10.03 -1.92
N ALA A 212 -8.92 -9.19 -2.41
CA ALA A 212 -8.13 -8.25 -1.61
C ALA A 212 -7.90 -6.98 -2.44
N ALA A 213 -8.87 -6.06 -2.41
CA ALA A 213 -8.90 -4.90 -3.32
C ALA A 213 -7.62 -4.05 -3.31
N ASN A 214 -6.92 -4.00 -2.17
CA ASN A 214 -5.73 -3.18 -1.97
C ASN A 214 -4.43 -3.99 -2.13
N ILE A 215 -4.47 -5.19 -2.71
CA ILE A 215 -3.25 -5.93 -3.02
C ILE A 215 -2.87 -5.73 -4.48
N HIS A 216 -1.63 -5.33 -4.70
CA HIS A 216 -1.05 -5.11 -6.01
C HIS A 216 0.21 -5.95 -6.15
N LYS A 217 0.34 -6.68 -7.25
CA LYS A 217 1.42 -7.65 -7.46
C LYS A 217 2.81 -7.05 -7.26
N ASP A 218 3.03 -5.84 -7.76
CA ASP A 218 4.35 -5.22 -7.82
C ASP A 218 4.65 -4.29 -6.63
N THR A 219 3.60 -3.79 -5.95
CA THR A 219 3.75 -2.80 -4.87
C THR A 219 3.25 -3.27 -3.51
N SER A 220 2.74 -4.50 -3.40
CA SER A 220 2.33 -5.04 -2.11
C SER A 220 3.24 -6.17 -1.64
N ARG A 221 3.27 -6.37 -0.32
CA ARG A 221 3.96 -7.49 0.32
C ARG A 221 3.08 -8.13 1.39
N VAL A 222 2.95 -9.46 1.35
CA VAL A 222 2.43 -10.24 2.46
C VAL A 222 3.43 -10.15 3.62
N VAL A 223 2.95 -9.75 4.79
CA VAL A 223 3.80 -9.48 5.95
C VAL A 223 3.70 -10.56 7.03
N PHE A 224 2.53 -11.14 7.25
CA PHE A 224 2.34 -12.33 8.07
C PHE A 224 0.99 -13.00 7.75
N ALA A 225 0.79 -14.21 8.26
CA ALA A 225 -0.49 -14.90 8.27
C ALA A 225 -0.81 -15.37 9.69
N ASP A 226 -2.11 -15.65 9.96
CA ASP A 226 -2.58 -16.16 11.23
C ASP A 226 -3.67 -17.23 10.99
N TYR A 227 -3.69 -18.27 11.82
CA TYR A 227 -4.67 -19.34 11.76
C TYR A 227 -4.70 -20.11 13.09
N SER A 228 -5.70 -20.95 13.27
CA SER A 228 -5.77 -21.96 14.34
C SER A 228 -5.84 -23.38 13.75
N GLU A 229 -5.36 -24.36 14.49
CA GLU A 229 -5.40 -25.79 14.17
C GLU A 229 -6.52 -26.51 14.94
#